data_2c01e3e414f5d5fb1cac91c260d2b977
#
_entry.id   2c01e3e414f5d5fb1cac91c260d2b977
#
_cell.length_a   1.000
_cell.length_b   1.000
_cell.length_c   1.000
_cell.angle_alpha   90.00
_cell.angle_beta   90.00
_cell.angle_gamma   90.00
#
_symmetry.space_group_name_H-M   'P 1'
#
loop_
_entity.id
_entity.type
_entity.pdbx_description
1 polymer ?
#
loop_
_entity_poly.entity_id
_entity_poly.type
_entity_poly.pdbx_seq_one_letter_code
_entity_poly.pdbx_strand_id
1 'polypeptide(L)'
;MSDEIVLKTEDLTKHYGGVHALEGADFELKSGEHVAIMGDNGAGKSTFVRQITGVEQKTRGRIWLYGDEVNFAGPLDAREAGIETVFQTLALADDLDVPDNLFLGREMTKWNWLGPFRLLDYKRMREATVAGLERTAVKIPNIRNTIRNMSGGQRQCVAIARTATFHSRLTIMDEPTAALGVQETAQVENIVRQLKEAGEPLILISHNMRQVMDLVDRIIVFRRGRIVANLDRRETDGQDVVAYITGAKTGADYAGAA
;
A
#
# COMPACT_ATOMS: atom_id res chain seq x y z
N MET A 1 -6.72 16.47 11.86
CA MET A 1 -7.06 15.27 11.10
C MET A 1 -8.57 15.26 10.99
N SER A 2 -9.15 15.07 9.82
CA SER A 2 -10.61 14.94 9.67
C SER A 2 -11.04 13.55 10.15
N ASP A 3 -12.24 13.44 10.75
CA ASP A 3 -12.81 12.14 11.15
C ASP A 3 -13.41 11.37 9.96
N GLU A 4 -13.11 11.79 8.74
CA GLU A 4 -13.58 11.14 7.51
C GLU A 4 -12.94 9.77 7.34
N ILE A 5 -13.78 8.74 7.20
CA ILE A 5 -13.32 7.37 6.96
C ILE A 5 -13.03 7.21 5.47
N VAL A 6 -11.78 6.88 5.15
CA VAL A 6 -11.29 6.63 3.79
C VAL A 6 -11.56 5.21 3.35
N LEU A 7 -11.23 4.24 4.19
CA LEU A 7 -11.44 2.82 3.94
C LEU A 7 -12.12 2.19 5.15
N LYS A 8 -13.16 1.41 4.91
CA LYS A 8 -13.81 0.59 5.93
C LYS A 8 -14.05 -0.81 5.40
N THR A 9 -13.84 -1.82 6.24
CA THR A 9 -14.26 -3.20 5.96
C THR A 9 -15.11 -3.73 7.09
N GLU A 10 -16.12 -4.53 6.77
CA GLU A 10 -16.96 -5.23 7.73
C GLU A 10 -17.04 -6.71 7.36
N ASP A 11 -16.79 -7.57 8.34
CA ASP A 11 -16.82 -9.03 8.23
C ASP A 11 -16.04 -9.56 7.00
N LEU A 12 -14.93 -8.85 6.64
CA LEU A 12 -14.19 -9.21 5.45
C LEU A 12 -13.52 -10.57 5.63
N THR A 13 -13.92 -11.50 4.77
CA THR A 13 -13.59 -12.93 4.93
C THR A 13 -13.09 -13.51 3.62
N LYS A 14 -12.07 -14.36 3.68
CA LYS A 14 -11.53 -15.11 2.55
C LYS A 14 -11.20 -16.54 2.91
N HIS A 15 -11.83 -17.45 2.19
CA HIS A 15 -11.55 -18.87 2.28
C HIS A 15 -10.99 -19.40 0.95
N TYR A 16 -10.03 -20.29 1.02
CA TYR A 16 -9.49 -21.05 -0.10
C TYR A 16 -9.80 -22.53 0.14
N GLY A 17 -10.96 -22.98 -0.34
CA GLY A 17 -11.48 -24.30 0.02
C GLY A 17 -11.66 -24.43 1.53
N GLY A 18 -10.95 -25.36 2.17
CA GLY A 18 -11.00 -25.56 3.62
C GLY A 18 -10.07 -24.64 4.43
N VAL A 19 -9.28 -23.77 3.77
CA VAL A 19 -8.34 -22.89 4.47
C VAL A 19 -9.00 -21.54 4.71
N HIS A 20 -9.17 -21.14 5.96
CA HIS A 20 -9.67 -19.83 6.40
C HIS A 20 -8.50 -18.85 6.49
N ALA A 21 -8.19 -18.19 5.37
CA ALA A 21 -7.03 -17.30 5.30
C ALA A 21 -7.29 -15.90 5.88
N LEU A 22 -8.56 -15.46 5.87
CA LEU A 22 -9.04 -14.24 6.55
C LEU A 22 -10.44 -14.50 7.06
N GLU A 23 -10.75 -14.06 8.28
CA GLU A 23 -12.03 -14.32 8.95
C GLU A 23 -12.50 -13.11 9.72
N GLY A 24 -13.58 -12.47 9.25
CA GLY A 24 -14.26 -11.39 9.93
C GLY A 24 -13.37 -10.19 10.23
N ALA A 25 -12.63 -9.69 9.23
CA ALA A 25 -11.75 -8.54 9.43
C ALA A 25 -12.55 -7.24 9.34
N ASP A 26 -12.76 -6.61 10.49
CA ASP A 26 -13.31 -5.26 10.63
C ASP A 26 -12.16 -4.27 10.76
N PHE A 27 -12.10 -3.32 9.84
CA PHE A 27 -11.01 -2.35 9.74
C PHE A 27 -11.54 -0.99 9.29
N GLU A 28 -10.97 0.07 9.83
CA GLU A 28 -11.23 1.44 9.40
C GLU A 28 -9.92 2.20 9.26
N LEU A 29 -9.83 3.08 8.26
CA LEU A 29 -8.73 4.00 8.06
C LEU A 29 -9.29 5.41 7.87
N LYS A 30 -8.76 6.36 8.62
CA LYS A 30 -9.17 7.77 8.55
C LYS A 30 -8.30 8.56 7.57
N SER A 31 -8.82 9.71 7.13
CA SER A 31 -8.10 10.66 6.28
C SER A 31 -6.83 11.16 6.97
N GLY A 32 -5.71 11.11 6.25
CA GLY A 32 -4.39 11.50 6.75
C GLY A 32 -3.80 10.57 7.80
N GLU A 33 -4.46 9.45 8.12
CA GLU A 33 -3.96 8.47 9.08
C GLU A 33 -2.98 7.51 8.40
N HIS A 34 -1.88 7.19 9.08
CA HIS A 34 -0.97 6.13 8.73
C HIS A 34 -1.16 4.93 9.66
N VAL A 35 -1.53 3.79 9.11
CA VAL A 35 -1.77 2.56 9.86
C VAL A 35 -0.80 1.47 9.45
N ALA A 36 -0.13 0.84 10.42
CA ALA A 36 0.64 -0.37 10.13
C ALA A 36 -0.21 -1.62 10.29
N ILE A 37 -0.01 -2.58 9.40
CA ILE A 37 -0.50 -3.95 9.52
C ILE A 37 0.68 -4.85 9.86
N MET A 38 0.65 -5.45 11.04
CA MET A 38 1.67 -6.36 11.54
C MET A 38 1.11 -7.76 11.82
N GLY A 39 1.98 -8.73 11.93
CA GLY A 39 1.61 -10.11 12.21
C GLY A 39 2.61 -11.08 11.58
N ASP A 40 2.56 -12.32 11.97
CA ASP A 40 3.45 -13.38 11.50
C ASP A 40 3.19 -13.74 10.03
N ASN A 41 4.08 -14.54 9.43
CA ASN A 41 3.86 -15.09 8.09
C ASN A 41 2.61 -15.98 8.10
N GLY A 42 1.75 -15.83 7.08
CA GLY A 42 0.48 -16.54 7.03
C GLY A 42 -0.61 -16.00 7.96
N ALA A 43 -0.39 -14.87 8.67
CA ALA A 43 -1.39 -14.29 9.56
C ALA A 43 -2.63 -13.68 8.86
N GLY A 44 -2.64 -13.59 7.52
CA GLY A 44 -3.76 -13.05 6.73
C GLY A 44 -3.53 -11.64 6.17
N LYS A 45 -2.39 -10.99 6.46
CA LYS A 45 -2.07 -9.61 6.01
C LYS A 45 -2.19 -9.43 4.50
N SER A 46 -1.44 -10.24 3.74
CA SER A 46 -1.46 -10.14 2.27
C SER A 46 -2.81 -10.55 1.68
N THR A 47 -3.54 -11.48 2.33
CA THR A 47 -4.91 -11.82 1.93
C THR A 47 -5.85 -10.63 2.10
N PHE A 48 -5.76 -9.92 3.22
CA PHE A 48 -6.54 -8.69 3.45
C PHE A 48 -6.23 -7.64 2.38
N VAL A 49 -4.93 -7.36 2.12
CA VAL A 49 -4.52 -6.38 1.10
C VAL A 49 -5.03 -6.77 -0.29
N ARG A 50 -4.91 -8.03 -0.70
CA ARG A 50 -5.38 -8.50 -2.01
C ARG A 50 -6.89 -8.29 -2.21
N GLN A 51 -7.69 -8.36 -1.15
CA GLN A 51 -9.13 -8.12 -1.25
C GLN A 51 -9.45 -6.64 -1.39
N ILE A 52 -8.86 -5.77 -0.57
CA ILE A 52 -9.10 -4.31 -0.64
C ILE A 52 -8.52 -3.67 -1.91
N THR A 53 -7.58 -4.35 -2.57
CA THR A 53 -6.99 -3.94 -3.86
C THR A 53 -7.59 -4.64 -5.07
N GLY A 54 -8.61 -5.47 -4.91
CA GLY A 54 -9.28 -6.17 -6.00
C GLY A 54 -8.45 -7.28 -6.67
N VAL A 55 -7.27 -7.63 -6.12
CA VAL A 55 -6.44 -8.73 -6.66
C VAL A 55 -7.15 -10.06 -6.46
N GLU A 56 -7.92 -10.20 -5.39
CA GLU A 56 -8.70 -11.39 -5.08
C GLU A 56 -10.10 -11.01 -4.61
N GLN A 57 -11.09 -11.80 -5.01
CA GLN A 57 -12.48 -11.61 -4.57
C GLN A 57 -12.65 -12.12 -3.14
N LYS A 58 -13.37 -11.35 -2.32
CA LYS A 58 -13.79 -11.78 -0.98
C LYS A 58 -14.76 -12.95 -1.05
N THR A 59 -14.76 -13.78 -0.02
CA THR A 59 -15.77 -14.83 0.16
C THR A 59 -17.04 -14.22 0.77
N ARG A 60 -16.87 -13.28 1.73
CA ARG A 60 -17.94 -12.62 2.47
C ARG A 60 -17.47 -11.25 2.95
N GLY A 61 -18.40 -10.41 3.39
CA GLY A 61 -18.12 -9.10 3.96
C GLY A 61 -18.27 -7.96 2.95
N ARG A 62 -18.05 -6.73 3.42
CA ARG A 62 -18.22 -5.50 2.63
C ARG A 62 -17.00 -4.61 2.75
N ILE A 63 -16.77 -3.81 1.72
CA ILE A 63 -15.68 -2.82 1.65
C ILE A 63 -16.30 -1.49 1.24
N TRP A 64 -15.96 -0.42 1.94
CA TRP A 64 -16.32 0.97 1.58
C TRP A 64 -15.07 1.79 1.36
N LEU A 65 -15.10 2.61 0.33
CA LEU A 65 -14.06 3.58 0.04
C LEU A 65 -14.71 4.97 -0.01
N TYR A 66 -14.31 5.85 0.89
CA TYR A 66 -14.91 7.20 1.05
C TYR A 66 -16.43 7.19 1.19
N GLY A 67 -16.97 6.24 1.93
CA GLY A 67 -18.40 6.08 2.18
C GLY A 67 -19.17 5.30 1.12
N ASP A 68 -18.61 5.07 -0.06
CA ASP A 68 -19.23 4.29 -1.13
C ASP A 68 -18.87 2.80 -0.98
N GLU A 69 -19.86 1.92 -0.99
CA GLU A 69 -19.62 0.47 -1.00
C GLU A 69 -19.03 0.06 -2.36
N VAL A 70 -17.87 -0.63 -2.32
CA VAL A 70 -17.12 -1.02 -3.50
C VAL A 70 -16.98 -2.54 -3.60
N ASN A 71 -16.97 -3.02 -4.84
CA ASN A 71 -16.70 -4.42 -5.15
C ASN A 71 -15.85 -4.47 -6.42
N PHE A 72 -14.53 -4.42 -6.25
CA PHE A 72 -13.61 -4.40 -7.37
C PHE A 72 -13.59 -5.75 -8.11
N ALA A 73 -13.81 -5.74 -9.41
CA ALA A 73 -13.68 -6.94 -10.25
C ALA A 73 -12.20 -7.30 -10.49
N GLY A 74 -11.30 -6.31 -10.36
CA GLY A 74 -9.87 -6.48 -10.54
C GLY A 74 -9.04 -5.33 -9.99
N PRO A 75 -7.69 -5.43 -10.03
CA PRO A 75 -6.79 -4.39 -9.52
C PRO A 75 -6.93 -3.04 -10.27
N LEU A 76 -7.37 -3.07 -11.52
CA LEU A 76 -7.59 -1.83 -12.30
C LEU A 76 -8.73 -1.00 -11.69
N ASP A 77 -9.82 -1.63 -11.26
CA ASP A 77 -10.96 -0.92 -10.66
C ASP A 77 -10.54 -0.23 -9.35
N ALA A 78 -9.78 -0.93 -8.50
CA ALA A 78 -9.26 -0.35 -7.25
C ALA A 78 -8.34 0.84 -7.53
N ARG A 79 -7.52 0.74 -8.56
CA ARG A 79 -6.60 1.78 -8.99
C ARG A 79 -7.35 2.99 -9.59
N GLU A 80 -8.41 2.77 -10.36
CA GLU A 80 -9.29 3.84 -10.87
C GLU A 80 -10.06 4.53 -9.75
N ALA A 81 -10.41 3.80 -8.69
CA ALA A 81 -10.99 4.36 -7.47
C ALA A 81 -9.98 5.16 -6.60
N GLY A 82 -8.68 5.12 -6.96
CA GLY A 82 -7.62 5.88 -6.31
C GLY A 82 -6.81 5.09 -5.26
N ILE A 83 -6.89 3.77 -5.22
CA ILE A 83 -6.04 2.94 -4.37
C ILE A 83 -4.74 2.60 -5.13
N GLU A 84 -3.63 3.16 -4.70
CA GLU A 84 -2.32 2.83 -5.22
C GLU A 84 -1.58 1.86 -4.31
N THR A 85 -0.98 0.83 -4.91
CA THR A 85 -0.31 -0.23 -4.14
C THR A 85 1.12 -0.43 -4.62
N VAL A 86 2.05 -0.39 -3.67
CA VAL A 86 3.43 -0.86 -3.85
C VAL A 86 3.49 -2.27 -3.27
N PHE A 87 3.50 -3.28 -4.14
CA PHE A 87 3.63 -4.67 -3.73
C PHE A 87 5.07 -5.03 -3.43
N GLN A 88 5.30 -6.05 -2.64
CA GLN A 88 6.62 -6.62 -2.35
C GLN A 88 7.38 -7.00 -3.64
N THR A 89 6.69 -7.54 -4.65
CA THR A 89 7.20 -7.69 -6.00
C THR A 89 6.87 -6.42 -6.77
N LEU A 90 7.79 -5.50 -6.93
CA LEU A 90 7.60 -4.11 -7.40
C LEU A 90 6.74 -3.91 -8.64
N ALA A 91 6.40 -4.99 -9.36
CA ALA A 91 5.61 -4.98 -10.59
C ALA A 91 6.13 -3.93 -11.60
N LEU A 92 7.44 -3.89 -11.78
CA LEU A 92 8.14 -3.06 -12.76
C LEU A 92 8.55 -3.90 -13.96
N ALA A 93 8.42 -3.31 -15.15
CA ALA A 93 8.88 -3.90 -16.40
C ALA A 93 10.37 -3.60 -16.58
N ASP A 94 11.23 -4.61 -16.49
CA ASP A 94 12.69 -4.47 -16.48
C ASP A 94 13.26 -3.80 -17.73
N ASP A 95 12.65 -4.00 -18.88
CA ASP A 95 13.11 -3.50 -20.18
C ASP A 95 12.61 -2.09 -20.53
N LEU A 96 11.72 -1.53 -19.72
CA LEU A 96 11.21 -0.17 -19.87
C LEU A 96 12.00 0.83 -19.02
N ASP A 97 11.97 2.09 -19.43
CA ASP A 97 12.55 3.20 -18.64
C ASP A 97 11.61 3.64 -17.51
N VAL A 98 12.02 4.63 -16.70
CA VAL A 98 11.22 5.11 -15.56
C VAL A 98 9.89 5.70 -15.99
N PRO A 99 9.82 6.66 -16.95
CA PRO A 99 8.55 7.18 -17.45
C PRO A 99 7.58 6.10 -17.92
N ASP A 100 8.05 5.14 -18.71
CA ASP A 100 7.21 4.08 -19.23
C ASP A 100 6.69 3.16 -18.11
N ASN A 101 7.49 2.89 -17.08
CA ASN A 101 7.05 2.14 -15.91
C ASN A 101 6.02 2.90 -15.06
N LEU A 102 6.20 4.21 -14.85
CA LEU A 102 5.24 5.01 -14.10
C LEU A 102 3.88 5.02 -14.80
N PHE A 103 3.88 5.20 -16.11
CA PHE A 103 2.67 5.37 -16.92
C PHE A 103 2.12 4.06 -17.50
N LEU A 104 2.69 2.90 -17.19
CA LEU A 104 2.25 1.62 -17.71
C LEU A 104 0.76 1.36 -17.40
N GLY A 105 -0.06 1.23 -18.47
CA GLY A 105 -1.51 1.12 -18.40
C GLY A 105 -2.26 2.43 -18.12
N ARG A 106 -1.55 3.57 -18.13
CA ARG A 106 -2.10 4.95 -17.99
C ARG A 106 -1.36 5.90 -18.93
N GLU A 107 -0.93 5.40 -20.06
CA GLU A 107 -0.11 6.14 -20.99
C GLU A 107 -0.80 7.44 -21.43
N MET A 108 -0.06 8.55 -21.40
CA MET A 108 -0.53 9.80 -21.98
C MET A 108 -0.47 9.73 -23.50
N THR A 109 -1.55 10.10 -24.14
CA THR A 109 -1.64 10.03 -25.61
C THR A 109 -1.88 11.41 -26.23
N LYS A 110 -1.35 11.59 -27.45
CA LYS A 110 -1.66 12.70 -28.34
C LYS A 110 -2.81 12.32 -29.24
N TRP A 111 -3.56 13.35 -29.69
CA TRP A 111 -4.61 13.21 -30.71
C TRP A 111 -5.66 12.14 -30.34
N ASN A 112 -6.27 12.29 -29.17
CA ASN A 112 -7.30 11.36 -28.65
C ASN A 112 -8.46 11.11 -29.62
N TRP A 113 -8.67 12.03 -30.60
CA TRP A 113 -9.67 11.91 -31.66
C TRP A 113 -9.36 10.79 -32.69
N LEU A 114 -8.08 10.29 -32.74
CA LEU A 114 -7.69 9.20 -33.65
C LEU A 114 -8.08 7.80 -33.14
N GLY A 115 -8.76 7.69 -32.00
CA GLY A 115 -9.20 6.41 -31.42
C GLY A 115 -8.01 5.44 -31.23
N PRO A 116 -8.03 4.25 -31.85
CA PRO A 116 -6.97 3.25 -31.67
C PRO A 116 -5.61 3.63 -32.27
N PHE A 117 -5.54 4.66 -33.13
CA PHE A 117 -4.30 5.14 -33.76
C PHE A 117 -3.63 6.31 -33.04
N ARG A 118 -4.07 6.60 -31.79
CA ARG A 118 -3.45 7.64 -30.97
C ARG A 118 -2.00 7.28 -30.64
N LEU A 119 -1.12 8.29 -30.69
CA LEU A 119 0.30 8.15 -30.39
C LEU A 119 0.60 8.48 -28.92
N LEU A 120 1.62 7.84 -28.35
CA LEU A 120 2.09 8.14 -26.99
C LEU A 120 2.70 9.54 -26.91
N ASP A 121 2.41 10.25 -25.83
CA ASP A 121 3.02 11.54 -25.52
C ASP A 121 4.20 11.38 -24.56
N TYR A 122 5.29 10.86 -25.05
CA TYR A 122 6.51 10.68 -24.26
C TYR A 122 7.03 11.94 -23.59
N LYS A 123 6.81 13.12 -24.22
CA LYS A 123 7.25 14.39 -23.62
C LYS A 123 6.48 14.67 -22.34
N ARG A 124 5.16 14.63 -22.39
CA ARG A 124 4.30 14.86 -21.21
C ARG A 124 4.53 13.81 -20.13
N MET A 125 4.70 12.54 -20.50
CA MET A 125 5.01 11.46 -19.54
C MET A 125 6.33 11.74 -18.80
N ARG A 126 7.38 12.19 -19.51
CA ARG A 126 8.67 12.55 -18.89
C ARG A 126 8.56 13.75 -17.96
N GLU A 127 7.89 14.81 -18.39
CA GLU A 127 7.66 16.01 -17.57
C GLU A 127 6.91 15.66 -16.28
N ALA A 128 5.84 14.86 -16.38
CA ALA A 128 5.08 14.40 -15.23
C ALA A 128 5.90 13.43 -14.32
N THR A 129 6.76 12.61 -14.90
CA THR A 129 7.70 11.75 -14.14
C THR A 129 8.64 12.62 -13.30
N VAL A 130 9.28 13.64 -13.90
CA VAL A 130 10.18 14.53 -13.16
C VAL A 130 9.44 15.22 -12.01
N ALA A 131 8.27 15.77 -12.26
CA ALA A 131 7.45 16.40 -11.23
C ALA A 131 7.02 15.43 -10.11
N GLY A 132 6.73 14.16 -10.44
CA GLY A 132 6.42 13.12 -9.45
C GLY A 132 7.62 12.75 -8.58
N LEU A 133 8.81 12.61 -9.18
CA LEU A 133 10.04 12.35 -8.47
C LEU A 133 10.45 13.51 -7.55
N GLU A 134 10.29 14.75 -7.99
CA GLU A 134 10.56 15.93 -7.16
C GLU A 134 9.65 15.98 -5.93
N ARG A 135 8.38 15.67 -6.07
CA ARG A 135 7.43 15.62 -4.94
C ARG A 135 7.80 14.60 -3.87
N THR A 136 8.42 13.51 -4.25
CA THR A 136 8.85 12.43 -3.33
C THR A 136 10.31 12.58 -2.89
N ALA A 137 11.00 13.65 -3.30
CA ALA A 137 12.45 13.82 -3.12
C ALA A 137 13.28 12.61 -3.57
N VAL A 138 12.74 11.79 -4.47
CA VAL A 138 13.41 10.62 -5.05
C VAL A 138 14.44 11.07 -6.06
N LYS A 139 15.70 10.72 -5.83
CA LYS A 139 16.80 11.05 -6.76
C LYS A 139 17.09 9.85 -7.66
N ILE A 140 16.67 9.93 -8.91
CA ILE A 140 17.05 8.99 -9.96
C ILE A 140 18.00 9.73 -10.92
N PRO A 141 19.28 9.31 -11.04
CA PRO A 141 20.28 10.04 -11.81
C PRO A 141 19.91 10.20 -13.28
N ASN A 142 19.28 9.20 -13.88
CA ASN A 142 18.81 9.24 -15.26
C ASN A 142 17.50 8.45 -15.42
N ILE A 143 16.41 9.15 -15.65
CA ILE A 143 15.07 8.55 -15.83
C ILE A 143 14.93 7.76 -17.13
N ARG A 144 15.87 7.87 -18.06
CA ARG A 144 15.88 7.11 -19.31
C ARG A 144 16.58 5.75 -19.20
N ASN A 145 17.20 5.47 -18.04
CA ASN A 145 17.74 4.15 -17.80
C ASN A 145 16.60 3.13 -17.67
N THR A 146 16.79 1.95 -18.25
CA THR A 146 15.89 0.83 -18.05
C THR A 146 15.97 0.35 -16.61
N ILE A 147 14.86 -0.14 -16.08
CA ILE A 147 14.77 -0.65 -14.71
C ILE A 147 15.81 -1.76 -14.45
N ARG A 148 16.10 -2.59 -15.43
CA ARG A 148 17.12 -3.65 -15.35
C ARG A 148 18.48 -3.14 -14.89
N ASN A 149 18.86 -1.92 -15.28
CA ASN A 149 20.14 -1.29 -14.97
C ASN A 149 20.14 -0.50 -13.64
N MET A 150 19.09 -0.62 -12.83
CA MET A 150 18.95 0.08 -11.56
C MET A 150 19.25 -0.83 -10.37
N SER A 151 19.76 -0.24 -9.28
CA SER A 151 19.87 -0.93 -8.00
C SER A 151 18.49 -1.31 -7.43
N GLY A 152 18.44 -2.26 -6.51
CA GLY A 152 17.19 -2.64 -5.83
C GLY A 152 16.50 -1.44 -5.18
N GLY A 153 17.26 -0.59 -4.49
CA GLY A 153 16.74 0.64 -3.89
C GLY A 153 16.20 1.65 -4.90
N GLN A 154 16.87 1.82 -6.04
CA GLN A 154 16.35 2.68 -7.11
C GLN A 154 15.04 2.15 -7.69
N ARG A 155 14.94 0.84 -7.92
CA ARG A 155 13.69 0.19 -8.36
C ARG A 155 12.56 0.42 -7.35
N GLN A 156 12.83 0.26 -6.06
CA GLN A 156 11.87 0.54 -4.99
C GLN A 156 11.40 1.99 -5.04
N CYS A 157 12.33 2.95 -5.15
CA CYS A 157 11.99 4.37 -5.28
C CYS A 157 11.13 4.66 -6.50
N VAL A 158 11.35 4.00 -7.65
CA VAL A 158 10.50 4.12 -8.84
C VAL A 158 9.09 3.61 -8.55
N ALA A 159 8.97 2.44 -7.90
CA ALA A 159 7.67 1.87 -7.56
C ALA A 159 6.87 2.78 -6.61
N ILE A 160 7.53 3.40 -5.64
CA ILE A 160 6.88 4.35 -4.71
C ILE A 160 6.56 5.67 -5.41
N ALA A 161 7.47 6.20 -6.25
CA ALA A 161 7.22 7.42 -7.01
C ALA A 161 5.98 7.30 -7.92
N ARG A 162 5.65 6.09 -8.38
CA ARG A 162 4.42 5.82 -9.13
C ARG A 162 3.18 6.21 -8.33
N THR A 163 3.11 5.91 -7.02
CA THR A 163 1.95 6.25 -6.19
C THR A 163 1.79 7.76 -6.06
N ALA A 164 2.88 8.48 -5.82
CA ALA A 164 2.86 9.93 -5.68
C ALA A 164 2.63 10.71 -6.99
N THR A 165 2.91 10.08 -8.16
CA THR A 165 2.69 10.71 -9.47
C THR A 165 1.21 10.87 -9.79
N PHE A 166 0.36 9.96 -9.31
CA PHE A 166 -1.05 9.88 -9.69
C PHE A 166 -2.03 10.39 -8.63
N HIS A 167 -1.57 11.13 -7.59
CA HIS A 167 -2.44 11.65 -6.52
C HIS A 167 -3.37 10.57 -5.97
N SER A 168 -2.77 9.55 -5.36
CA SER A 168 -3.51 8.47 -4.71
C SER A 168 -4.45 9.01 -3.63
N ARG A 169 -5.66 8.46 -3.57
CA ARG A 169 -6.60 8.71 -2.47
C ARG A 169 -6.30 7.82 -1.26
N LEU A 170 -5.62 6.70 -1.49
CA LEU A 170 -5.13 5.76 -0.50
C LEU A 170 -3.87 5.07 -1.03
N THR A 171 -2.78 5.14 -0.27
CA THR A 171 -1.54 4.42 -0.59
C THR A 171 -1.41 3.18 0.29
N ILE A 172 -1.06 2.04 -0.32
CA ILE A 172 -0.75 0.79 0.39
C ILE A 172 0.68 0.40 0.04
N MET A 173 1.51 0.14 1.05
CA MET A 173 2.89 -0.31 0.87
C MET A 173 3.09 -1.65 1.57
N ASP A 174 3.37 -2.70 0.78
CA ASP A 174 3.60 -4.05 1.29
C ASP A 174 5.11 -4.32 1.33
N GLU A 175 5.68 -4.33 2.55
CA GLU A 175 7.09 -4.55 2.84
C GLU A 175 8.04 -3.64 2.02
N PRO A 176 7.86 -2.32 2.01
CA PRO A 176 8.54 -1.41 1.08
C PRO A 176 10.06 -1.31 1.30
N THR A 177 10.57 -1.83 2.41
CA THR A 177 12.00 -1.79 2.75
C THR A 177 12.64 -3.18 2.82
N ALA A 178 11.90 -4.23 2.44
CA ALA A 178 12.44 -5.58 2.41
C ALA A 178 13.63 -5.66 1.43
N ALA A 179 14.73 -6.24 1.89
CA ALA A 179 15.97 -6.42 1.11
C ALA A 179 16.67 -5.13 0.64
N LEU A 180 16.38 -3.98 1.27
CA LEU A 180 17.09 -2.71 1.02
C LEU A 180 18.24 -2.49 1.99
N GLY A 181 19.28 -1.78 1.53
CA GLY A 181 20.36 -1.27 2.37
C GLY A 181 19.87 -0.12 3.29
N VAL A 182 20.75 0.30 4.20
CA VAL A 182 20.42 1.35 5.19
C VAL A 182 20.05 2.68 4.53
N GLN A 183 20.78 3.06 3.47
CA GLN A 183 20.54 4.34 2.78
C GLN A 183 19.20 4.34 2.03
N GLU A 184 18.90 3.26 1.31
CA GLU A 184 17.65 3.09 0.58
C GLU A 184 16.46 3.02 1.53
N THR A 185 16.60 2.32 2.66
CA THR A 185 15.57 2.28 3.71
C THR A 185 15.25 3.69 4.21
N ALA A 186 16.27 4.49 4.50
CA ALA A 186 16.08 5.88 4.95
C ALA A 186 15.37 6.74 3.89
N GLN A 187 15.63 6.52 2.60
CA GLN A 187 14.90 7.21 1.52
C GLN A 187 13.42 6.85 1.51
N VAL A 188 13.09 5.55 1.61
CA VAL A 188 11.69 5.09 1.68
C VAL A 188 10.99 5.66 2.91
N GLU A 189 11.61 5.61 4.08
CA GLU A 189 11.06 6.20 5.31
C GLU A 189 10.77 7.69 5.15
N ASN A 190 11.68 8.43 4.47
CA ASN A 190 11.48 9.84 4.21
C ASN A 190 10.27 10.10 3.30
N ILE A 191 10.08 9.28 2.27
CA ILE A 191 8.88 9.38 1.39
C ILE A 191 7.61 9.14 2.22
N VAL A 192 7.59 8.12 3.09
CA VAL A 192 6.44 7.85 3.97
C VAL A 192 6.14 9.05 4.87
N ARG A 193 7.17 9.73 5.42
CA ARG A 193 6.97 10.95 6.22
C ARG A 193 6.39 12.09 5.40
N GLN A 194 6.85 12.27 4.15
CA GLN A 194 6.31 13.29 3.25
C GLN A 194 4.84 13.03 2.89
N LEU A 195 4.44 11.77 2.66
CA LEU A 195 3.03 11.42 2.47
C LEU A 195 2.18 11.76 3.70
N LYS A 196 2.73 11.54 4.90
CA LYS A 196 2.08 11.92 6.17
C LYS A 196 1.91 13.43 6.30
N GLU A 197 2.95 14.20 6.00
CA GLU A 197 2.91 15.67 6.01
C GLU A 197 1.92 16.23 4.97
N ALA A 198 1.77 15.54 3.85
CA ALA A 198 0.79 15.87 2.82
C ALA A 198 -0.66 15.46 3.20
N GLY A 199 -0.86 14.75 4.32
CA GLY A 199 -2.17 14.27 4.75
C GLY A 199 -2.71 13.11 3.92
N GLU A 200 -1.86 12.38 3.21
CA GLU A 200 -2.26 11.21 2.43
C GLU A 200 -2.45 9.98 3.34
N PRO A 201 -3.60 9.30 3.31
CA PRO A 201 -3.81 8.10 4.11
C PRO A 201 -2.95 6.94 3.60
N LEU A 202 -2.37 6.17 4.53
CA LEU A 202 -1.44 5.11 4.18
C LEU A 202 -1.65 3.85 5.03
N ILE A 203 -1.60 2.70 4.37
CA ILE A 203 -1.47 1.38 5.00
C ILE A 203 -0.06 0.86 4.74
N LEU A 204 0.71 0.64 5.82
CA LEU A 204 2.06 0.11 5.77
C LEU A 204 2.07 -1.33 6.31
N ILE A 205 2.38 -2.30 5.45
CA ILE A 205 2.67 -3.66 5.94
C ILE A 205 4.18 -3.74 6.15
N SER A 206 4.61 -4.04 7.37
CA SER A 206 6.02 -4.20 7.70
C SER A 206 6.19 -5.15 8.88
N HIS A 207 7.30 -5.89 8.89
CA HIS A 207 7.76 -6.66 10.04
C HIS A 207 8.85 -5.92 10.84
N ASN A 208 9.29 -4.75 10.39
CA ASN A 208 10.28 -3.94 11.06
C ASN A 208 9.64 -3.05 12.12
N MET A 209 9.72 -3.49 13.40
CA MET A 209 9.12 -2.81 14.54
C MET A 209 9.59 -1.35 14.66
N ARG A 210 10.91 -1.08 14.51
CA ARG A 210 11.44 0.28 14.60
C ARG A 210 10.78 1.20 13.57
N GLN A 211 10.71 0.75 12.32
CA GLN A 211 10.10 1.51 11.23
C GLN A 211 8.60 1.80 11.51
N VAL A 212 7.87 0.80 11.97
CA VAL A 212 6.45 0.95 12.31
C VAL A 212 6.27 1.98 13.41
N MET A 213 7.02 1.86 14.51
CA MET A 213 6.93 2.78 15.65
C MET A 213 7.28 4.23 15.27
N ASP A 214 8.09 4.46 14.24
CA ASP A 214 8.52 5.80 13.80
C ASP A 214 7.56 6.45 12.78
N LEU A 215 6.79 5.67 12.00
CA LEU A 215 6.11 6.16 10.81
C LEU A 215 4.59 6.19 10.90
N VAL A 216 3.97 5.43 11.82
CA VAL A 216 2.52 5.27 11.84
C VAL A 216 1.86 5.86 13.07
N ASP A 217 0.54 6.01 13.01
CA ASP A 217 -0.30 6.49 14.10
C ASP A 217 -0.94 5.34 14.88
N ARG A 218 -1.24 4.24 14.17
CA ARG A 218 -1.97 3.10 14.71
C ARG A 218 -1.43 1.79 14.14
N ILE A 219 -1.52 0.72 14.92
CA ILE A 219 -1.01 -0.61 14.57
C ILE A 219 -2.13 -1.63 14.67
N ILE A 220 -2.40 -2.32 13.56
CA ILE A 220 -3.33 -3.43 13.49
C ILE A 220 -2.55 -4.73 13.49
N VAL A 221 -2.83 -5.60 14.43
CA VAL A 221 -2.15 -6.90 14.54
C VAL A 221 -3.03 -8.01 13.99
N PHE A 222 -2.51 -8.70 12.99
CA PHE A 222 -3.12 -9.91 12.42
C PHE A 222 -2.52 -11.16 13.04
N ARG A 223 -3.37 -12.13 13.33
CA ARG A 223 -2.97 -13.47 13.77
C ARG A 223 -3.99 -14.51 13.34
N ARG A 224 -3.52 -15.59 12.68
CA ARG A 224 -4.37 -16.72 12.22
C ARG A 224 -5.61 -16.27 11.43
N GLY A 225 -5.44 -15.33 10.51
CA GLY A 225 -6.51 -14.83 9.67
C GLY A 225 -7.46 -13.83 10.32
N ARG A 226 -7.18 -13.34 11.53
CA ARG A 226 -8.04 -12.40 12.26
C ARG A 226 -7.26 -11.18 12.72
N ILE A 227 -7.96 -10.06 12.88
CA ILE A 227 -7.45 -8.90 13.60
C ILE A 227 -7.57 -9.21 15.10
N VAL A 228 -6.46 -9.19 15.83
CA VAL A 228 -6.41 -9.49 17.26
C VAL A 228 -6.08 -8.30 18.13
N ALA A 229 -5.62 -7.20 17.54
CA ALA A 229 -5.42 -5.94 18.24
C ALA A 229 -5.48 -4.75 17.29
N ASN A 230 -5.94 -3.62 17.83
CA ASN A 230 -5.97 -2.30 17.22
C ASN A 230 -5.39 -1.32 18.25
N LEU A 231 -4.15 -0.89 18.03
CA LEU A 231 -3.32 -0.25 19.03
C LEU A 231 -2.97 1.18 18.63
N ASP A 232 -3.23 2.15 19.49
CA ASP A 232 -2.66 3.49 19.32
C ASP A 232 -1.14 3.41 19.54
N ARG A 233 -0.37 3.88 18.59
CA ARG A 233 1.10 3.86 18.64
C ARG A 233 1.65 4.63 19.83
N ARG A 234 0.96 5.67 20.31
CA ARG A 234 1.41 6.53 21.41
C ARG A 234 1.30 5.84 22.78
N GLU A 235 0.38 4.87 22.89
CA GLU A 235 0.08 4.13 24.11
C GLU A 235 0.67 2.73 24.12
N THR A 236 1.40 2.36 23.04
CA THR A 236 1.87 0.99 22.80
C THR A 236 3.39 0.97 22.58
N ASP A 237 4.06 0.02 23.18
CA ASP A 237 5.46 -0.27 22.89
C ASP A 237 5.63 -1.49 21.96
N GLY A 238 6.88 -1.69 21.48
CA GLY A 238 7.17 -2.81 20.57
C GLY A 238 7.00 -4.19 21.22
N GLN A 239 7.12 -4.31 22.55
CA GLN A 239 6.95 -5.57 23.27
C GLN A 239 5.47 -5.94 23.32
N ASP A 240 4.58 -4.97 23.49
CA ASP A 240 3.14 -5.16 23.44
C ASP A 240 2.71 -5.72 22.09
N VAL A 241 3.18 -5.10 20.99
CA VAL A 241 2.87 -5.58 19.64
C VAL A 241 3.34 -7.02 19.43
N VAL A 242 4.55 -7.36 19.87
CA VAL A 242 5.07 -8.73 19.80
C VAL A 242 4.22 -9.69 20.62
N ALA A 243 3.75 -9.28 21.81
CA ALA A 243 2.90 -10.10 22.66
C ALA A 243 1.55 -10.45 21.98
N TYR A 244 0.96 -9.53 21.22
CA TYR A 244 -0.24 -9.82 20.40
C TYR A 244 0.07 -10.71 19.20
N ILE A 245 1.18 -10.50 18.49
CA ILE A 245 1.61 -11.35 17.37
C ILE A 245 1.79 -12.80 17.83
N THR A 246 2.49 -13.01 18.94
CA THR A 246 2.75 -14.34 19.49
C THR A 246 1.54 -14.95 20.20
N GLY A 247 0.58 -14.12 20.64
CA GLY A 247 -0.60 -14.52 21.41
C GLY A 247 -0.36 -14.65 22.91
N ALA A 248 0.71 -14.04 23.42
CA ALA A 248 0.92 -13.86 24.86
C ALA A 248 -0.07 -12.83 25.45
N LYS A 249 -0.57 -11.90 24.61
CA LYS A 249 -1.69 -11.02 24.92
C LYS A 249 -2.85 -11.27 23.95
N THR A 250 -4.08 -11.14 24.42
CA THR A 250 -5.31 -11.14 23.61
C THR A 250 -6.04 -9.83 23.87
N GLY A 251 -6.52 -9.15 22.81
CA GLY A 251 -7.31 -7.93 22.95
C GLY A 251 -8.70 -8.25 23.50
N ALA A 252 -9.16 -7.47 24.49
CA ALA A 252 -10.48 -7.67 25.13
C ALA A 252 -11.64 -7.56 24.11
N ASP A 253 -11.52 -6.70 23.09
CA ASP A 253 -12.55 -6.48 22.07
C ASP A 253 -12.54 -7.53 20.94
N TYR A 254 -11.52 -8.37 20.87
CA TYR A 254 -11.35 -9.43 19.87
C TYR A 254 -11.36 -10.85 20.46
N ALA A 255 -11.71 -10.97 21.76
CA ALA A 255 -11.72 -12.25 22.49
C ALA A 255 -12.86 -13.20 22.11
N GLY A 256 -13.78 -12.80 21.23
CA GLY A 256 -14.91 -13.61 20.76
C GLY A 256 -14.59 -14.66 19.69
N ALA A 257 -13.33 -14.92 19.42
CA ALA A 257 -12.86 -15.75 18.32
C ALA A 257 -11.85 -16.82 18.76
N ALA A 258 -12.19 -17.60 19.79
CA ALA A 258 -11.47 -18.82 20.15
C ALA A 258 -12.12 -20.06 19.53
#